data_fb181758efa28d6578d09eee5882d7ec
#
_entry.id   fb181758efa28d6578d09eee5882d7ec
#
_cell.length_a   1.000
_cell.length_b   1.000
_cell.length_c   1.000
_cell.angle_alpha   90.00
_cell.angle_beta   90.00
_cell.angle_gamma   90.00
#
_symmetry.space_group_name_H-M   'P 1'
#
loop_
_entity.id
_entity.type
_entity.pdbx_description
1 polymer ?
#
loop_
_entity_poly.entity_id
_entity_poly.type
_entity_poly.pdbx_seq_one_letter_code
_entity_poly.pdbx_strand_id
1 'polypeptide(L)'
;MNLLTIFVLVLIIVLIYAVYQIMTKSTTKVSGFSDASKSLSVPCSKFGANANFGYSTWIYIDSWQNTVIPPANPPAANAAIFFKKNILSRVKDGTTALFNLYLDNAQNDLKLLINGTPTPCTIKNIKLQKWVNITISVYGNTVDMYLDGKLVRTCVLTTVPTALATSDTLYVGGGYQTQTSTWSVLPDGDLRGYISNVVYKSDYFTPEEAWTIYSAGYSGAGMFDFVNRYKLNFSIVKDDQTVGQVSI
;
A
#
# COMPACT_ATOMS: atom_id res chain seq x y z
N MET A 1 -0.44 -35.45 34.87
CA MET A 1 0.22 -34.32 34.20
C MET A 1 0.08 -33.12 35.11
N ASN A 2 1.19 -32.51 35.53
CA ASN A 2 1.15 -31.39 36.48
C ASN A 2 0.60 -30.14 35.82
N LEU A 3 -0.11 -29.30 36.57
CA LEU A 3 -0.67 -28.03 36.07
C LEU A 3 0.38 -27.18 35.35
N LEU A 4 1.62 -27.19 35.81
CA LEU A 4 2.77 -26.52 35.21
C LEU A 4 3.08 -27.06 33.80
N THR A 5 3.01 -28.39 33.63
CA THR A 5 3.26 -29.03 32.31
C THR A 5 2.20 -28.64 31.30
N ILE A 6 0.92 -28.54 31.71
CA ILE A 6 -0.19 -28.09 30.86
C ILE A 6 0.04 -26.63 30.45
N PHE A 7 0.40 -25.77 31.39
CA PHE A 7 0.65 -24.35 31.11
C PHE A 7 1.79 -24.14 30.11
N VAL A 8 2.92 -24.86 30.31
CA VAL A 8 4.06 -24.81 29.37
C VAL A 8 3.67 -25.28 27.97
N LEU A 9 2.87 -26.35 27.86
CA LEU A 9 2.42 -26.90 26.60
C LEU A 9 1.52 -25.91 25.84
N VAL A 10 0.59 -25.26 26.54
CA VAL A 10 -0.26 -24.20 25.97
C VAL A 10 0.59 -23.02 25.48
N LEU A 11 1.57 -22.60 26.26
CA LEU A 11 2.46 -21.49 25.91
C LEU A 11 3.29 -21.80 24.67
N ILE A 12 3.77 -23.05 24.51
CA ILE A 12 4.48 -23.51 23.30
C ILE A 12 3.55 -23.48 22.09
N ILE A 13 2.30 -23.94 22.21
CA ILE A 13 1.32 -23.92 21.13
C ILE A 13 1.02 -22.48 20.68
N VAL A 14 0.83 -21.57 21.63
CA VAL A 14 0.61 -20.13 21.32
C VAL A 14 1.83 -19.52 20.63
N LEU A 15 3.04 -19.87 21.06
CA LEU A 15 4.28 -19.43 20.44
C LEU A 15 4.42 -19.96 19.01
N ILE A 16 4.16 -21.25 18.79
CA ILE A 16 4.20 -21.87 17.46
C ILE A 16 3.16 -21.20 16.55
N TYR A 17 1.95 -20.95 17.05
CA TYR A 17 0.91 -20.25 16.29
C TYR A 17 1.32 -18.81 15.95
N ALA A 18 1.91 -18.08 16.89
CA ALA A 18 2.40 -16.72 16.63
C ALA A 18 3.52 -16.71 15.58
N VAL A 19 4.48 -17.64 15.67
CA VAL A 19 5.54 -17.80 14.66
C VAL A 19 4.96 -18.17 13.30
N TYR A 20 4.00 -19.09 13.25
CA TYR A 20 3.30 -19.46 12.02
C TYR A 20 2.60 -18.26 11.38
N GLN A 21 1.89 -17.44 12.16
CA GLN A 21 1.24 -16.21 11.67
C GLN A 21 2.25 -15.19 11.14
N ILE A 22 3.43 -15.07 11.76
CA ILE A 22 4.50 -14.18 11.26
C ILE A 22 5.09 -14.69 9.95
N MET A 23 5.31 -16.01 9.84
CA MET A 23 5.90 -16.63 8.66
C MET A 23 4.96 -16.69 7.45
N THR A 24 3.65 -16.74 7.68
CA THR A 24 2.63 -16.80 6.60
C THR A 24 2.20 -15.43 6.09
N LYS A 25 2.69 -14.33 6.66
CA LYS A 25 2.42 -13.01 6.13
C LYS A 25 3.08 -12.84 4.75
N SER A 26 2.27 -12.98 3.71
CA SER A 26 2.68 -12.79 2.31
C SER A 26 2.80 -11.31 1.89
N THR A 27 2.76 -10.39 2.85
CA THR A 27 2.83 -8.96 2.59
C THR A 27 4.26 -8.44 2.68
N THR A 28 4.66 -7.62 1.71
CA THR A 28 5.97 -6.96 1.68
C THR A 28 5.80 -5.47 1.93
N LYS A 29 6.46 -4.93 2.96
CA LYS A 29 6.54 -3.47 3.16
C LYS A 29 7.45 -2.90 2.09
N VAL A 30 6.91 -1.96 1.32
CA VAL A 30 7.56 -1.38 0.13
C VAL A 30 8.27 -0.08 0.49
N SER A 31 7.56 0.84 1.12
CA SER A 31 8.12 2.13 1.55
C SER A 31 7.51 2.57 2.87
N GLY A 32 8.24 3.43 3.58
CA GLY A 32 7.76 4.13 4.76
C GLY A 32 7.07 5.45 4.39
N PHE A 33 7.45 6.49 5.10
CA PHE A 33 6.94 7.85 4.92
C PHE A 33 7.67 8.56 3.77
N SER A 34 6.92 9.20 2.86
CA SER A 34 7.45 9.94 1.73
C SER A 34 6.59 11.16 1.39
N ASP A 35 7.20 12.18 0.80
CA ASP A 35 6.50 13.33 0.20
C ASP A 35 5.77 12.85 -1.06
N ALA A 36 4.45 13.09 -1.12
CA ALA A 36 3.63 12.65 -2.24
C ALA A 36 3.91 13.41 -3.54
N SER A 37 4.50 14.62 -3.47
CA SER A 37 4.85 15.40 -4.64
C SER A 37 6.09 14.87 -5.36
N LYS A 38 6.91 14.04 -4.70
CA LYS A 38 8.15 13.49 -5.24
C LYS A 38 8.00 12.03 -5.61
N SER A 39 8.57 11.63 -6.73
CA SER A 39 8.55 10.23 -7.16
C SER A 39 9.67 9.44 -6.48
N LEU A 40 9.28 8.41 -5.73
CA LEU A 40 10.19 7.40 -5.17
C LEU A 40 10.11 6.13 -6.02
N SER A 41 11.24 5.73 -6.61
CA SER A 41 11.35 4.50 -7.39
C SER A 41 11.75 3.31 -6.50
N VAL A 42 11.00 2.22 -6.58
CA VAL A 42 11.24 0.98 -5.83
C VAL A 42 11.29 -0.20 -6.79
N PRO A 43 12.43 -0.88 -6.94
CA PRO A 43 12.52 -2.10 -7.74
C PRO A 43 11.65 -3.21 -7.17
N CYS A 44 10.89 -3.89 -8.03
CA CYS A 44 9.99 -4.97 -7.63
C CYS A 44 10.67 -6.34 -7.50
N SER A 45 11.98 -6.40 -7.45
CA SER A 45 12.76 -7.65 -7.38
C SER A 45 12.44 -8.54 -6.16
N LYS A 46 11.92 -7.93 -5.10
CA LYS A 46 11.48 -8.63 -3.87
C LYS A 46 9.98 -8.92 -3.84
N PHE A 47 9.24 -8.54 -4.88
CA PHE A 47 7.80 -8.73 -4.96
C PHE A 47 7.50 -10.04 -5.69
N GLY A 48 6.48 -10.76 -5.26
CA GLY A 48 6.00 -11.92 -5.99
C GLY A 48 5.43 -11.52 -7.36
N ALA A 49 5.63 -12.38 -8.36
CA ALA A 49 5.00 -12.26 -9.67
C ALA A 49 3.65 -12.96 -9.62
N ASN A 50 2.54 -12.24 -9.81
CA ASN A 50 1.20 -12.83 -9.82
C ASN A 50 0.21 -11.94 -10.61
N ALA A 51 -0.82 -12.57 -11.18
CA ALA A 51 -1.95 -11.87 -11.77
C ALA A 51 -2.93 -11.33 -10.70
N ASN A 52 -3.02 -12.03 -9.56
CA ASN A 52 -3.71 -11.54 -8.38
C ASN A 52 -2.72 -10.76 -7.52
N PHE A 53 -3.10 -9.60 -7.05
CA PHE A 53 -2.22 -8.77 -6.24
C PHE A 53 -3.01 -7.76 -5.41
N GLY A 54 -2.37 -7.22 -4.40
CA GLY A 54 -2.92 -6.13 -3.62
C GLY A 54 -1.88 -5.08 -3.27
N TYR A 55 -2.36 -3.84 -3.18
CA TYR A 55 -1.61 -2.71 -2.64
C TYR A 55 -2.40 -2.05 -1.52
N SER A 56 -1.72 -1.71 -0.44
CA SER A 56 -2.26 -0.87 0.61
C SER A 56 -1.32 0.28 0.91
N THR A 57 -1.87 1.45 1.14
CA THR A 57 -1.10 2.65 1.47
C THR A 57 -1.93 3.63 2.27
N TRP A 58 -1.25 4.51 3.00
CA TRP A 58 -1.86 5.65 3.66
C TRP A 58 -1.50 6.92 2.90
N ILE A 59 -2.49 7.78 2.71
CA ILE A 59 -2.29 9.10 2.13
C ILE A 59 -2.77 10.18 3.09
N TYR A 60 -2.07 11.30 3.09
CA TYR A 60 -2.49 12.54 3.73
C TYR A 60 -2.44 13.64 2.68
N ILE A 61 -3.57 14.26 2.38
CA ILE A 61 -3.67 15.35 1.42
C ILE A 61 -3.75 16.64 2.24
N ASP A 62 -2.67 17.42 2.21
CA ASP A 62 -2.56 18.67 2.96
C ASP A 62 -3.44 19.76 2.37
N SER A 63 -3.30 19.97 1.07
CA SER A 63 -4.07 20.96 0.33
C SER A 63 -4.42 20.47 -1.06
N TRP A 64 -5.56 20.93 -1.58
CA TRP A 64 -6.01 20.58 -2.91
C TRP A 64 -5.75 21.71 -3.87
N GLN A 65 -5.06 21.39 -4.96
CA GLN A 65 -4.84 22.30 -6.08
C GLN A 65 -5.34 21.64 -7.36
N ASN A 66 -6.07 22.39 -8.17
CA ASN A 66 -6.42 21.92 -9.50
C ASN A 66 -5.16 21.91 -10.36
N THR A 67 -4.89 20.76 -10.97
CA THR A 67 -3.78 20.67 -11.91
C THR A 67 -4.17 21.35 -13.22
N VAL A 68 -3.46 22.43 -13.54
CA VAL A 68 -3.59 23.03 -14.86
C VAL A 68 -2.79 22.20 -15.85
N ILE A 69 -3.51 21.48 -16.73
CA ILE A 69 -2.90 20.79 -17.86
C ILE A 69 -2.83 21.84 -18.99
N PRO A 70 -1.65 22.20 -19.47
CA PRO A 70 -1.54 23.12 -20.60
C PRO A 70 -2.36 22.58 -21.77
N PRO A 71 -3.23 23.39 -22.41
CA PRO A 71 -3.92 22.96 -23.60
C PRO A 71 -2.87 22.63 -24.67
N ALA A 72 -2.98 21.45 -25.28
CA ALA A 72 -2.18 21.14 -26.45
C ALA A 72 -2.59 22.12 -27.57
N ASN A 73 -1.63 22.87 -28.07
CA ASN A 73 -1.90 23.83 -29.15
C ASN A 73 -1.01 23.49 -30.36
N PRO A 74 -1.60 22.93 -31.44
CA PRO A 74 -3.00 22.51 -31.64
C PRO A 74 -3.33 21.22 -30.85
N PRO A 75 -4.61 20.93 -30.59
CA PRO A 75 -4.99 19.67 -29.95
C PRO A 75 -4.60 18.53 -30.89
N ALA A 76 -3.46 17.92 -30.61
CA ALA A 76 -2.99 16.78 -31.38
C ALA A 76 -3.80 15.56 -30.98
N ALA A 77 -4.10 14.66 -31.95
CA ALA A 77 -4.74 13.38 -31.68
C ALA A 77 -3.97 12.51 -30.66
N ASN A 78 -2.75 12.90 -30.34
CA ASN A 78 -1.80 12.25 -29.42
C ASN A 78 -1.37 13.16 -28.27
N ALA A 79 -2.26 14.03 -27.77
CA ALA A 79 -1.94 14.89 -26.62
C ALA A 79 -1.55 14.03 -25.39
N ALA A 80 -0.45 14.40 -24.74
CA ALA A 80 -0.04 13.73 -23.53
C ALA A 80 -1.11 13.88 -22.43
N ILE A 81 -1.48 12.75 -21.82
CA ILE A 81 -2.36 12.75 -20.65
C ILE A 81 -1.46 12.77 -19.40
N PHE A 82 -1.70 13.72 -18.53
CA PHE A 82 -0.91 13.90 -17.32
C PHE A 82 -1.68 13.40 -16.09
N PHE A 83 -1.04 12.56 -15.30
CA PHE A 83 -1.51 12.10 -14.01
C PHE A 83 -0.61 12.73 -12.94
N LYS A 84 -0.88 13.99 -12.60
CA LYS A 84 -0.02 14.79 -11.73
C LYS A 84 -0.17 14.48 -10.24
N LYS A 85 -1.24 13.79 -9.86
CA LYS A 85 -1.53 13.39 -8.48
C LYS A 85 -1.44 11.88 -8.34
N ASN A 86 -0.27 11.33 -8.69
CA ASN A 86 0.00 9.90 -8.58
C ASN A 86 0.18 9.49 -7.12
N ILE A 87 -0.38 8.34 -6.75
CA ILE A 87 -0.17 7.70 -5.45
C ILE A 87 0.78 6.52 -5.62
N LEU A 88 0.43 5.56 -6.48
CA LEU A 88 1.22 4.37 -6.78
C LEU A 88 1.15 4.06 -8.27
N SER A 89 2.28 3.75 -8.90
CA SER A 89 2.31 3.28 -10.28
C SER A 89 3.28 2.13 -10.44
N ARG A 90 2.83 1.00 -10.95
CA ARG A 90 3.69 -0.11 -11.33
C ARG A 90 3.85 -0.16 -12.83
N VAL A 91 5.10 -0.14 -13.27
CA VAL A 91 5.48 0.03 -14.68
C VAL A 91 6.40 -1.11 -15.09
N LYS A 92 6.03 -1.74 -16.20
CA LYS A 92 6.84 -2.74 -16.89
C LYS A 92 7.77 -2.04 -17.87
N ASP A 93 9.04 -2.43 -17.88
CA ASP A 93 10.07 -1.99 -18.83
C ASP A 93 10.18 -0.46 -18.94
N GLY A 94 9.84 0.27 -17.87
CA GLY A 94 9.89 1.72 -17.81
C GLY A 94 8.84 2.46 -18.64
N THR A 95 8.03 1.76 -19.44
CA THR A 95 7.15 2.38 -20.45
C THR A 95 5.69 1.94 -20.40
N THR A 96 5.37 0.80 -19.78
CA THR A 96 4.01 0.25 -19.77
C THR A 96 3.44 0.28 -18.36
N ALA A 97 2.40 1.08 -18.12
CA ALA A 97 1.71 1.09 -16.84
C ALA A 97 0.82 -0.15 -16.70
N LEU A 98 1.16 -1.02 -15.75
CA LEU A 98 0.36 -2.20 -15.40
C LEU A 98 -0.71 -1.84 -14.38
N PHE A 99 -0.36 -0.98 -13.43
CA PHE A 99 -1.23 -0.51 -12.35
C PHE A 99 -0.92 0.96 -12.06
N ASN A 100 -1.96 1.79 -11.97
CA ASN A 100 -1.80 3.17 -11.53
C ASN A 100 -2.99 3.60 -10.66
N LEU A 101 -2.69 3.97 -9.43
CA LEU A 101 -3.63 4.54 -8.47
C LEU A 101 -3.31 6.03 -8.34
N TYR A 102 -4.27 6.89 -8.63
CA TYR A 102 -4.08 8.33 -8.71
C TYR A 102 -5.34 9.10 -8.32
N LEU A 103 -5.16 10.37 -7.98
CA LEU A 103 -6.28 11.29 -7.81
C LEU A 103 -6.53 12.05 -9.11
N ASP A 104 -7.79 12.34 -9.39
CA ASP A 104 -8.16 13.17 -10.54
C ASP A 104 -7.46 14.53 -10.48
N ASN A 105 -7.23 15.15 -11.63
CA ASN A 105 -6.55 16.44 -11.69
C ASN A 105 -7.41 17.59 -11.18
N ALA A 106 -8.72 17.53 -11.35
CA ALA A 106 -9.67 18.58 -11.01
C ALA A 106 -10.49 18.30 -9.75
N GLN A 107 -10.73 17.02 -9.45
CA GLN A 107 -11.58 16.58 -8.33
C GLN A 107 -10.79 15.67 -7.41
N ASN A 108 -11.12 15.68 -6.11
CA ASN A 108 -10.50 14.77 -5.14
C ASN A 108 -11.06 13.33 -5.24
N ASP A 109 -11.23 12.85 -6.46
CA ASP A 109 -11.69 11.51 -6.76
C ASP A 109 -10.51 10.56 -6.96
N LEU A 110 -10.53 9.43 -6.27
CA LEU A 110 -9.56 8.36 -6.44
C LEU A 110 -9.92 7.53 -7.67
N LYS A 111 -8.96 7.37 -8.54
CA LYS A 111 -9.10 6.63 -9.80
C LYS A 111 -8.05 5.54 -9.93
N LEU A 112 -8.41 4.50 -10.65
CA LEU A 112 -7.57 3.34 -10.89
C LEU A 112 -7.46 3.07 -12.40
N LEU A 113 -6.25 2.79 -12.83
CA LEU A 113 -5.92 2.36 -14.18
C LEU A 113 -5.22 1.01 -14.10
N ILE A 114 -5.66 0.06 -14.92
CA ILE A 114 -5.06 -1.28 -15.03
C ILE A 114 -4.80 -1.58 -16.51
N ASN A 115 -3.64 -2.16 -16.79
CA ASN A 115 -3.15 -2.44 -18.14
C ASN A 115 -3.19 -1.20 -19.06
N GLY A 116 -2.85 -0.03 -18.53
CA GLY A 116 -2.90 1.22 -19.28
C GLY A 116 -4.31 1.74 -19.57
N THR A 117 -5.36 1.08 -19.08
CA THR A 117 -6.75 1.44 -19.37
C THR A 117 -7.46 1.94 -18.10
N PRO A 118 -8.17 3.09 -18.17
CA PRO A 118 -9.02 3.54 -17.08
C PRO A 118 -10.07 2.50 -16.71
N THR A 119 -10.23 2.26 -15.42
CA THR A 119 -11.24 1.33 -14.92
C THR A 119 -12.50 2.09 -14.46
N PRO A 120 -13.66 1.41 -14.33
CA PRO A 120 -14.84 2.00 -13.71
C PRO A 120 -14.70 2.19 -12.19
N CYS A 121 -13.55 1.82 -11.65
CA CYS A 121 -13.22 1.87 -10.23
C CYS A 121 -12.87 3.30 -9.81
N THR A 122 -13.87 4.05 -9.38
CA THR A 122 -13.68 5.42 -8.87
C THR A 122 -14.30 5.53 -7.49
N ILE A 123 -13.57 6.11 -6.54
CA ILE A 123 -14.10 6.53 -5.24
C ILE A 123 -14.08 8.04 -5.22
N LYS A 124 -15.27 8.63 -5.04
CA LYS A 124 -15.45 10.08 -5.05
C LYS A 124 -15.12 10.69 -3.70
N ASN A 125 -14.58 11.90 -3.75
CA ASN A 125 -14.47 12.80 -2.62
C ASN A 125 -13.62 12.24 -1.47
N ILE A 126 -12.36 11.90 -1.75
CA ILE A 126 -11.38 11.49 -0.73
C ILE A 126 -11.16 12.63 0.25
N LYS A 127 -11.15 12.30 1.55
CA LYS A 127 -11.01 13.29 2.62
C LYS A 127 -9.65 13.99 2.56
N LEU A 128 -9.69 15.32 2.71
CA LEU A 128 -8.50 16.16 2.84
C LEU A 128 -8.12 16.34 4.31
N GLN A 129 -6.87 16.70 4.57
CA GLN A 129 -6.32 17.01 5.90
C GLN A 129 -6.56 15.91 6.95
N LYS A 130 -6.59 14.68 6.47
CA LYS A 130 -6.74 13.49 7.30
C LYS A 130 -5.98 12.33 6.66
N TRP A 131 -5.35 11.49 7.48
CA TRP A 131 -4.83 10.21 7.00
C TRP A 131 -5.97 9.30 6.57
N VAL A 132 -5.88 8.79 5.36
CA VAL A 132 -6.82 7.83 4.76
C VAL A 132 -6.04 6.60 4.33
N ASN A 133 -6.49 5.44 4.76
CA ASN A 133 -5.97 4.17 4.25
C ASN A 133 -6.71 3.79 2.97
N ILE A 134 -5.96 3.46 1.95
CA ILE A 134 -6.48 2.93 0.69
C ILE A 134 -5.90 1.54 0.50
N THR A 135 -6.76 0.54 0.34
CA THR A 135 -6.35 -0.81 -0.03
C THR A 135 -7.06 -1.21 -1.32
N ILE A 136 -6.27 -1.65 -2.30
CA ILE A 136 -6.73 -2.17 -3.58
C ILE A 136 -6.42 -3.66 -3.61
N SER A 137 -7.41 -4.48 -3.92
CA SER A 137 -7.32 -5.93 -3.99
C SER A 137 -7.80 -6.39 -5.35
N VAL A 138 -6.95 -7.09 -6.09
CA VAL A 138 -7.23 -7.55 -7.45
C VAL A 138 -7.24 -9.08 -7.46
N TYR A 139 -8.39 -9.65 -7.81
CA TYR A 139 -8.59 -11.09 -7.95
C TYR A 139 -9.27 -11.41 -9.27
N GLY A 140 -8.56 -12.07 -10.17
CA GLY A 140 -9.03 -12.31 -11.53
C GLY A 140 -9.37 -10.99 -12.22
N ASN A 141 -10.61 -10.82 -12.64
CA ASN A 141 -11.12 -9.57 -13.22
C ASN A 141 -11.89 -8.69 -12.23
N THR A 142 -11.88 -9.03 -10.94
CA THR A 142 -12.56 -8.25 -9.90
C THR A 142 -11.57 -7.39 -9.15
N VAL A 143 -11.95 -6.15 -8.88
CA VAL A 143 -11.20 -5.21 -8.08
C VAL A 143 -12.04 -4.75 -6.91
N ASP A 144 -11.55 -4.98 -5.71
CA ASP A 144 -12.11 -4.45 -4.47
C ASP A 144 -11.28 -3.26 -3.98
N MET A 145 -11.96 -2.19 -3.64
CA MET A 145 -11.36 -0.97 -3.10
C MET A 145 -11.86 -0.71 -1.69
N TYR A 146 -10.92 -0.62 -0.76
CA TYR A 146 -11.20 -0.36 0.65
C TYR A 146 -10.71 1.04 1.01
N LEU A 147 -11.51 1.75 1.80
CA LEU A 147 -11.10 2.97 2.51
C LEU A 147 -11.21 2.75 4.01
N ASP A 148 -10.17 3.11 4.72
CA ASP A 148 -10.11 2.98 6.18
C ASP A 148 -10.54 1.56 6.64
N GLY A 149 -10.01 0.53 5.93
CA GLY A 149 -10.28 -0.88 6.18
C GLY A 149 -11.67 -1.39 5.81
N LYS A 150 -12.53 -0.55 5.21
CA LYS A 150 -13.89 -0.93 4.83
C LYS A 150 -14.03 -1.00 3.32
N LEU A 151 -14.68 -2.04 2.81
CA LEU A 151 -15.01 -2.18 1.39
C LEU A 151 -15.99 -1.06 1.00
N VAL A 152 -15.58 -0.23 0.05
CA VAL A 152 -16.40 0.89 -0.44
C VAL A 152 -16.82 0.72 -1.89
N ARG A 153 -16.07 -0.09 -2.65
CA ARG A 153 -16.39 -0.35 -4.05
C ARG A 153 -15.83 -1.69 -4.50
N THR A 154 -16.64 -2.42 -5.27
CA THR A 154 -16.22 -3.56 -6.09
C THR A 154 -16.52 -3.23 -7.54
N CYS A 155 -15.61 -3.51 -8.44
CA CYS A 155 -15.81 -3.36 -9.87
C CYS A 155 -15.24 -4.55 -10.64
N VAL A 156 -15.84 -4.81 -11.79
CA VAL A 156 -15.43 -5.88 -12.69
C VAL A 156 -14.73 -5.26 -13.90
N LEU A 157 -13.53 -5.73 -14.17
CA LEU A 157 -12.75 -5.33 -15.34
C LEU A 157 -13.22 -6.10 -16.57
N THR A 158 -13.06 -5.48 -17.72
CA THR A 158 -13.38 -6.13 -19.02
C THR A 158 -12.37 -7.21 -19.39
N THR A 159 -11.14 -7.11 -18.86
CA THR A 159 -10.06 -8.06 -19.12
C THR A 159 -9.33 -8.38 -17.81
N VAL A 160 -8.79 -9.58 -17.71
CA VAL A 160 -7.94 -9.98 -16.59
C VAL A 160 -6.65 -9.14 -16.61
N PRO A 161 -6.19 -8.60 -15.48
CA PRO A 161 -4.94 -7.89 -15.39
C PRO A 161 -3.75 -8.71 -15.87
N THR A 162 -2.80 -8.04 -16.53
CA THR A 162 -1.51 -8.66 -16.85
C THR A 162 -0.78 -9.01 -15.55
N ALA A 163 -0.20 -10.21 -15.51
CA ALA A 163 0.59 -10.62 -14.35
C ALA A 163 1.75 -9.66 -14.10
N LEU A 164 1.89 -9.24 -12.84
CA LEU A 164 2.99 -8.41 -12.39
C LEU A 164 4.28 -9.23 -12.35
N ALA A 165 5.41 -8.61 -12.65
CA ALA A 165 6.71 -9.28 -12.70
C ALA A 165 7.70 -8.65 -11.70
N THR A 166 8.71 -9.42 -11.31
CA THR A 166 9.79 -8.94 -10.44
C THR A 166 10.72 -7.93 -11.12
N SER A 167 10.70 -7.88 -12.46
CA SER A 167 11.44 -6.90 -13.27
C SER A 167 10.77 -5.53 -13.33
N ASP A 168 9.52 -5.42 -12.88
CA ASP A 168 8.80 -4.15 -12.88
C ASP A 168 9.41 -3.15 -11.88
N THR A 169 9.03 -1.89 -12.03
CA THR A 169 9.36 -0.84 -11.07
C THR A 169 8.06 -0.23 -10.51
N LEU A 170 8.00 -0.10 -9.19
CA LEU A 170 6.93 0.62 -8.50
C LEU A 170 7.39 2.04 -8.21
N TYR A 171 6.57 3.01 -8.58
CA TYR A 171 6.76 4.41 -8.25
C TYR A 171 5.73 4.84 -7.23
N VAL A 172 6.19 5.51 -6.18
CA VAL A 172 5.37 6.04 -5.09
C VAL A 172 5.40 7.55 -5.17
N GLY A 173 4.23 8.20 -5.29
CA GLY A 173 4.12 9.66 -5.45
C GLY A 173 4.55 10.16 -6.84
N GLY A 174 4.80 11.48 -6.91
CA GLY A 174 5.21 12.16 -8.13
C GLY A 174 4.09 12.31 -9.16
N GLY A 175 4.45 12.23 -10.42
CA GLY A 175 3.52 12.33 -11.55
C GLY A 175 3.78 11.29 -12.63
N TYR A 176 2.82 11.18 -13.51
CA TYR A 176 2.86 10.33 -14.69
C TYR A 176 2.36 11.07 -15.90
N GLN A 177 2.96 10.84 -17.03
CA GLN A 177 2.41 11.23 -18.33
C GLN A 177 2.38 10.05 -19.29
N THR A 178 1.40 10.00 -20.16
CA THR A 178 1.36 9.10 -21.30
C THR A 178 1.27 9.90 -22.59
N GLN A 179 2.09 9.53 -23.53
CA GLN A 179 2.06 10.07 -24.88
C GLN A 179 2.19 8.90 -25.86
N THR A 180 1.20 8.74 -26.74
CA THR A 180 1.21 7.69 -27.77
C THR A 180 1.57 6.29 -27.27
N SER A 181 0.88 5.81 -26.22
CA SER A 181 1.11 4.50 -25.57
C SER A 181 2.43 4.36 -24.79
N THR A 182 3.25 5.39 -24.74
CA THR A 182 4.48 5.39 -23.94
C THR A 182 4.24 6.12 -22.63
N TRP A 183 4.55 5.48 -21.53
CA TRP A 183 4.46 6.04 -20.19
C TRP A 183 5.80 6.59 -19.76
N SER A 184 5.80 7.75 -19.16
CA SER A 184 7.00 8.32 -18.53
C SER A 184 6.69 8.85 -17.14
N VAL A 185 7.61 8.62 -16.22
CA VAL A 185 7.55 9.13 -14.85
C VAL A 185 7.94 10.60 -14.85
N LEU A 186 7.16 11.40 -14.16
CA LEU A 186 7.53 12.77 -13.84
C LEU A 186 8.12 12.79 -12.41
N PRO A 187 9.29 13.41 -12.22
CA PRO A 187 9.93 13.45 -10.89
C PRO A 187 9.08 14.22 -9.89
N ASP A 188 8.31 15.19 -10.36
CA ASP A 188 7.45 16.05 -9.55
C ASP A 188 5.98 15.88 -9.95
N GLY A 189 5.12 15.82 -8.93
CA GLY A 189 3.67 15.79 -9.03
C GLY A 189 3.00 16.97 -8.34
N ASP A 190 1.69 17.05 -8.48
CA ASP A 190 0.87 18.11 -7.86
C ASP A 190 0.12 17.62 -6.61
N LEU A 191 0.39 16.40 -6.15
CA LEU A 191 -0.19 15.90 -4.90
C LEU A 191 0.55 16.51 -3.71
N ARG A 192 -0.09 17.45 -3.04
CA ARG A 192 0.45 18.10 -1.84
C ARG A 192 0.08 17.30 -0.61
N GLY A 193 1.08 16.70 0.02
CA GLY A 193 0.87 15.84 1.19
C GLY A 193 1.88 14.72 1.30
N TYR A 194 1.45 13.61 1.88
CA TYR A 194 2.34 12.51 2.23
C TYR A 194 1.73 11.16 1.89
N ILE A 195 2.60 10.21 1.58
CA ILE A 195 2.29 8.80 1.41
C ILE A 195 3.05 8.02 2.47
N SER A 196 2.41 7.05 3.11
CA SER A 196 3.05 6.25 4.15
C SER A 196 2.63 4.80 4.11
N ASN A 197 3.49 3.95 4.65
CA ASN A 197 3.24 2.52 4.85
C ASN A 197 2.68 1.83 3.62
N VAL A 198 3.42 1.91 2.51
CA VAL A 198 3.09 1.17 1.29
C VAL A 198 3.38 -0.30 1.50
N VAL A 199 2.37 -1.13 1.32
CA VAL A 199 2.42 -2.58 1.47
C VAL A 199 1.96 -3.23 0.16
N TYR A 200 2.68 -4.23 -0.28
CA TYR A 200 2.33 -5.10 -1.41
C TYR A 200 2.03 -6.51 -0.93
N LYS A 201 1.06 -7.15 -1.56
CA LYS A 201 0.78 -8.58 -1.43
C LYS A 201 0.76 -9.22 -2.81
N SER A 202 1.45 -10.34 -2.97
CA SER A 202 1.46 -11.12 -4.22
C SER A 202 0.20 -11.95 -4.44
N ASP A 203 -0.84 -11.65 -3.71
CA ASP A 203 -2.18 -12.19 -3.81
C ASP A 203 -3.20 -11.09 -3.44
N TYR A 204 -4.49 -11.36 -3.57
CA TYR A 204 -5.53 -10.40 -3.17
C TYR A 204 -5.57 -10.19 -1.65
N PHE A 205 -6.08 -9.05 -1.21
CA PHE A 205 -6.38 -8.78 0.19
C PHE A 205 -7.80 -9.24 0.54
N THR A 206 -7.94 -9.94 1.65
CA THR A 206 -9.25 -10.20 2.25
C THR A 206 -9.75 -8.97 3.02
N PRO A 207 -11.07 -8.86 3.32
CA PRO A 207 -11.59 -7.77 4.15
C PRO A 207 -10.95 -7.71 5.55
N GLU A 208 -10.62 -8.86 6.13
CA GLU A 208 -9.96 -8.95 7.44
C GLU A 208 -8.52 -8.40 7.39
N GLU A 209 -7.79 -8.74 6.32
CA GLU A 209 -6.44 -8.21 6.11
C GLU A 209 -6.44 -6.71 5.88
N ALA A 210 -7.39 -6.19 5.08
CA ALA A 210 -7.56 -4.75 4.86
C ALA A 210 -7.86 -4.02 6.18
N TRP A 211 -8.70 -4.59 7.03
CA TRP A 211 -8.98 -4.07 8.36
C TRP A 211 -7.74 -4.12 9.27
N THR A 212 -6.99 -5.20 9.24
CA THR A 212 -5.76 -5.38 10.03
C THR A 212 -4.71 -4.33 9.66
N ILE A 213 -4.51 -4.07 8.36
CA ILE A 213 -3.58 -3.03 7.90
C ILE A 213 -4.05 -1.64 8.33
N TYR A 214 -5.34 -1.36 8.21
CA TYR A 214 -5.92 -0.10 8.68
C TYR A 214 -5.72 0.09 10.19
N SER A 215 -6.04 -0.93 10.99
CA SER A 215 -5.93 -0.87 12.45
C SER A 215 -4.49 -0.73 12.96
N ALA A 216 -3.50 -1.16 12.16
CA ALA A 216 -2.08 -0.95 12.43
C ALA A 216 -1.63 0.51 12.29
N GLY A 217 -2.41 1.36 11.59
CA GLY A 217 -2.17 2.79 11.45
C GLY A 217 -1.15 3.16 10.37
N TYR A 218 -1.06 4.44 10.09
CA TYR A 218 -0.23 4.99 9.01
C TYR A 218 1.27 4.83 9.22
N SER A 219 1.73 4.66 10.44
CA SER A 219 3.14 4.38 10.74
C SER A 219 3.52 2.92 10.46
N GLY A 220 2.52 2.05 10.25
CA GLY A 220 2.71 0.60 10.17
C GLY A 220 3.14 -0.03 11.50
N ALA A 221 3.07 0.75 12.56
CA ALA A 221 3.28 0.33 13.92
C ALA A 221 1.96 -0.28 14.42
N GLY A 222 1.86 -1.59 14.40
CA GLY A 222 0.68 -2.30 14.93
C GLY A 222 0.46 -2.04 16.43
N MET A 223 -0.66 -2.55 16.94
CA MET A 223 -1.02 -2.45 18.38
C MET A 223 0.13 -2.86 19.32
N PHE A 224 1.08 -3.65 18.83
CA PHE A 224 2.26 -4.10 19.58
C PHE A 224 3.46 -3.14 19.49
N ASP A 225 3.40 -2.05 18.71
CA ASP A 225 4.53 -1.10 18.63
C ASP A 225 4.69 -0.31 19.93
N PHE A 226 3.63 -0.17 20.72
CA PHE A 226 3.78 0.36 22.07
C PHE A 226 4.61 -0.57 22.95
N VAL A 227 4.53 -1.90 22.77
CA VAL A 227 5.34 -2.88 23.50
C VAL A 227 6.83 -2.74 23.13
N ASN A 228 7.13 -2.46 21.86
CA ASN A 228 8.50 -2.21 21.41
C ASN A 228 9.10 -0.89 21.94
N ARG A 229 8.27 0.01 22.45
CA ARG A 229 8.72 1.25 23.11
C ARG A 229 9.04 1.06 24.58
N TYR A 230 8.58 -0.04 25.18
CA TYR A 230 8.82 -0.38 26.58
C TYR A 230 9.72 -1.60 26.66
N LYS A 231 10.90 -1.44 27.24
CA LYS A 231 11.74 -2.57 27.60
C LYS A 231 11.17 -3.18 28.87
N LEU A 232 10.69 -4.41 28.79
CA LEU A 232 10.23 -5.16 29.97
C LEU A 232 11.44 -5.89 30.57
N ASN A 233 11.84 -5.48 31.76
CA ASN A 233 12.86 -6.16 32.52
C ASN A 233 12.20 -7.04 33.58
N PHE A 234 12.39 -8.33 33.47
CA PHE A 234 11.98 -9.29 34.52
C PHE A 234 13.22 -9.65 35.34
N SER A 235 13.17 -9.39 36.63
CA SER A 235 14.20 -9.82 37.57
C SER A 235 13.62 -10.83 38.56
N ILE A 236 14.34 -11.92 38.76
CA ILE A 236 14.05 -12.88 39.82
C ILE A 236 14.93 -12.50 40.98
N VAL A 237 14.30 -12.09 42.11
CA VAL A 237 14.98 -11.71 43.33
C VAL A 237 14.77 -12.82 44.37
N LYS A 238 15.84 -13.31 44.96
CA LYS A 238 15.85 -14.25 46.09
C LYS A 238 16.72 -13.68 47.18
N ASP A 239 16.18 -13.57 48.38
CA ASP A 239 16.87 -13.02 49.56
C ASP A 239 17.52 -11.65 49.31
N ASP A 240 16.73 -10.72 48.66
CA ASP A 240 17.14 -9.37 48.22
C ASP A 240 18.28 -9.33 47.18
N GLN A 241 18.63 -10.47 46.60
CA GLN A 241 19.60 -10.55 45.51
C GLN A 241 18.95 -10.96 44.18
N THR A 242 19.27 -10.23 43.09
CA THR A 242 18.81 -10.58 41.77
C THR A 242 19.56 -11.82 41.27
N VAL A 243 18.86 -12.96 41.17
CA VAL A 243 19.43 -14.24 40.71
C VAL A 243 19.23 -14.47 39.21
N GLY A 244 18.43 -13.65 38.54
CA GLY A 244 18.23 -13.71 37.09
C GLY A 244 17.56 -12.46 36.58
N GLN A 245 17.95 -12.02 35.38
CA GLN A 245 17.34 -10.89 34.67
C GLN A 245 17.15 -11.25 33.21
N VAL A 246 15.94 -10.99 32.66
CA VAL A 246 15.61 -11.11 31.26
C VAL A 246 15.05 -9.78 30.78
N SER A 247 15.66 -9.22 29.76
CA SER A 247 15.19 -8.02 29.05
C SER A 247 14.59 -8.43 27.72
N ILE A 248 13.37 -8.01 27.44
CA ILE A 248 12.65 -8.21 26.19
C ILE A 248 12.34 -6.84 25.58
#